data_18d0755a0dbf077d3493c50754d20c69
#
_entry.id   18d0755a0dbf077d3493c50754d20c69
#
_cell.length_a   1.000
_cell.length_b   1.000
_cell.length_c   1.000
_cell.angle_alpha   90.00
_cell.angle_beta   90.00
_cell.angle_gamma   90.00
#
_symmetry.space_group_name_H-M   'P 1'
#
loop_
_entity.id
_entity.type
_entity.pdbx_description
1 polymer ?
#
loop_
_entity_poly.entity_id
_entity_poly.type
_entity_poly.pdbx_seq_one_letter_code
_entity_poly.pdbx_strand_id
1 'polypeptide(L)'
;WDKMRGVLMPERRRRSITLEAGGHGYQNFLNASSDGGALFGAHPEWFGMDEQGERRREPRYVICTSQSRAVEYLIDSVKGYLRAHPEIDTFAFWPPDGAKWCRCEACRALGSDSEKHVRLVNRVAEALREEFPHLRVECLAYEVYLDPARKNVLSPAVMVDFCPIDQCFETQVDDAANPKNRMYATAFRQWRDCFDGQINLYSYY
;
A
#
# COMPACT_ATOMS: atom_id res chain seq x y z
N TRP A 1 5.24 -10.01 20.19
CA TRP A 1 5.50 -10.92 19.08
C TRP A 1 6.55 -11.97 19.43
N ASP A 2 7.74 -11.59 19.90
CA ASP A 2 8.86 -12.50 20.15
C ASP A 2 8.51 -13.66 21.10
N LYS A 3 7.71 -13.39 22.14
CA LYS A 3 7.23 -14.42 23.07
C LYS A 3 6.33 -15.47 22.41
N MET A 4 5.56 -15.08 21.40
CA MET A 4 4.61 -15.95 20.70
C MET A 4 5.23 -16.65 19.49
N ARG A 5 6.31 -16.11 18.93
CA ARG A 5 6.97 -16.61 17.73
C ARG A 5 7.39 -18.08 17.86
N GLY A 6 7.97 -18.45 19.00
CA GLY A 6 8.41 -19.84 19.26
C GLY A 6 7.28 -20.87 19.26
N VAL A 7 6.05 -20.45 19.58
CA VAL A 7 4.86 -21.32 19.61
C VAL A 7 4.12 -21.28 18.27
N LEU A 8 3.92 -20.10 17.73
CA LEU A 8 3.10 -19.91 16.54
C LEU A 8 3.77 -20.40 15.24
N MET A 9 5.09 -20.23 15.09
CA MET A 9 5.77 -20.59 13.84
C MET A 9 5.79 -22.08 13.55
N PRO A 10 6.03 -22.99 14.52
CA PRO A 10 5.90 -24.43 14.29
C PRO A 10 4.48 -24.84 13.88
N GLU A 11 3.45 -24.30 14.56
CA GLU A 11 2.05 -24.59 14.27
C GLU A 11 1.62 -24.07 12.91
N ARG A 12 2.06 -22.88 12.54
CA ARG A 12 1.84 -22.31 11.21
C ARG A 12 2.40 -23.21 10.10
N ARG A 13 3.68 -23.62 10.24
CA ARG A 13 4.33 -24.51 9.25
C ARG A 13 3.61 -25.83 9.12
N ARG A 14 3.22 -26.43 10.24
CA ARG A 14 2.50 -27.72 10.28
C ARG A 14 1.13 -27.63 9.57
N ARG A 15 0.51 -26.47 9.56
CA ARG A 15 -0.84 -26.24 8.99
C ARG A 15 -0.81 -25.55 7.64
N SER A 16 0.36 -25.26 7.08
CA SER A 16 0.54 -24.50 5.83
C SER A 16 -0.20 -23.16 5.82
N ILE A 17 -0.21 -22.47 7.00
CA ILE A 17 -0.81 -21.14 7.12
C ILE A 17 0.20 -20.11 6.66
N THR A 18 -0.18 -19.25 5.72
CA THR A 18 0.62 -18.08 5.30
C THR A 18 0.56 -16.98 6.33
N LEU A 19 1.65 -16.23 6.50
CA LEU A 19 1.73 -15.09 7.37
C LEU A 19 1.77 -13.81 6.54
N GLU A 20 0.78 -12.98 6.74
CA GLU A 20 0.75 -11.61 6.25
C GLU A 20 1.17 -10.64 7.36
N ALA A 21 1.95 -9.63 7.00
CA ALA A 21 2.32 -8.53 7.87
C ALA A 21 2.40 -7.22 7.09
N GLY A 22 2.23 -6.11 7.79
CA GLY A 22 2.20 -4.77 7.20
C GLY A 22 0.90 -4.05 7.53
N GLY A 23 0.17 -3.61 6.51
CA GLY A 23 -1.11 -2.90 6.65
C GLY A 23 -0.96 -1.38 6.48
N HIS A 24 -1.90 -0.60 7.02
CA HIS A 24 -1.99 0.86 6.91
C HIS A 24 -0.85 1.61 7.62
N GLY A 25 0.38 1.41 7.21
CA GLY A 25 1.47 1.96 8.00
C GLY A 25 2.81 2.05 7.30
N TYR A 26 2.87 1.96 5.99
CA TYR A 26 4.18 1.97 5.35
C TYR A 26 4.97 3.27 5.58
N GLN A 27 4.31 4.40 5.83
CA GLN A 27 4.98 5.64 6.21
C GLN A 27 5.72 5.53 7.56
N ASN A 28 5.39 4.54 8.41
CA ASN A 28 6.10 4.30 9.66
C ASN A 28 7.57 3.91 9.41
N PHE A 29 7.86 3.32 8.26
CA PHE A 29 9.23 3.00 7.85
C PHE A 29 10.05 4.23 7.50
N LEU A 30 9.40 5.34 7.12
CA LEU A 30 10.03 6.63 6.92
C LEU A 30 10.04 7.46 8.20
N ASN A 31 8.96 7.37 8.97
CA ASN A 31 8.68 8.24 10.11
C ASN A 31 8.72 7.43 11.42
N ALA A 32 9.81 6.68 11.61
CA ALA A 32 9.99 5.90 12.82
C ALA A 32 9.72 6.80 14.04
N SER A 33 8.73 6.40 14.83
CA SER A 33 8.35 7.13 16.04
C SER A 33 9.49 7.26 17.06
N SER A 34 10.52 6.44 16.89
CA SER A 34 11.73 6.41 17.72
C SER A 34 12.74 7.53 17.41
N ASP A 35 12.69 8.17 16.24
CA ASP A 35 13.65 9.23 15.89
C ASP A 35 13.27 10.64 16.38
N GLY A 36 12.11 10.75 17.07
CA GLY A 36 11.65 12.02 17.61
C GLY A 36 11.39 13.12 16.58
N GLY A 37 11.37 12.76 15.29
CA GLY A 37 11.24 13.71 14.19
C GLY A 37 12.57 14.21 13.64
N ALA A 38 13.69 13.60 14.02
CA ALA A 38 15.02 13.95 13.51
C ALA A 38 15.09 13.83 11.99
N LEU A 39 14.48 12.77 11.41
CA LEU A 39 14.41 12.60 9.96
C LEU A 39 13.64 13.73 9.29
N PHE A 40 12.52 14.19 9.88
CA PHE A 40 11.77 15.32 9.35
C PHE A 40 12.59 16.61 9.43
N GLY A 41 13.33 16.82 10.51
CA GLY A 41 14.21 17.98 10.66
C GLY A 41 15.35 18.00 9.64
N ALA A 42 15.91 16.83 9.33
CA ALA A 42 17.01 16.70 8.37
C ALA A 42 16.54 16.72 6.91
N HIS A 43 15.37 16.16 6.63
CA HIS A 43 14.85 15.92 5.28
C HIS A 43 13.35 16.23 5.18
N PRO A 44 12.91 17.47 5.44
CA PRO A 44 11.48 17.81 5.35
C PRO A 44 10.92 17.58 3.94
N GLU A 45 11.73 17.69 2.90
CA GLU A 45 11.35 17.46 1.50
C GLU A 45 10.95 16.02 1.20
N TRP A 46 11.29 15.06 2.06
CA TRP A 46 10.88 13.64 1.90
C TRP A 46 9.44 13.41 2.32
N PHE A 47 8.86 14.30 3.09
CA PHE A 47 7.51 14.18 3.64
C PHE A 47 6.48 14.82 2.72
N GLY A 48 5.24 14.33 2.78
CA GLY A 48 4.14 14.82 1.97
C GLY A 48 3.88 16.30 2.19
N MET A 49 3.60 17.00 1.10
CA MET A 49 3.19 18.41 1.12
C MET A 49 1.67 18.49 1.03
N ASP A 50 1.07 19.36 1.84
CA ASP A 50 -0.36 19.64 1.81
C ASP A 50 -0.76 20.63 0.70
N GLU A 51 -2.04 20.99 0.65
CA GLU A 51 -2.57 21.98 -0.32
C GLU A 51 -2.10 23.41 -0.02
N GLN A 52 -1.64 23.70 1.19
CA GLN A 52 -1.10 24.98 1.60
C GLN A 52 0.39 25.13 1.29
N GLY A 53 1.04 24.07 0.80
CA GLY A 53 2.47 24.05 0.48
C GLY A 53 3.35 23.68 1.66
N GLU A 54 2.78 23.23 2.77
CA GLU A 54 3.51 22.85 3.98
C GLU A 54 3.84 21.35 3.99
N ARG A 55 5.08 21.01 4.39
CA ARG A 55 5.49 19.62 4.61
C ARG A 55 4.92 19.09 5.92
N ARG A 56 4.34 17.89 5.86
CA ARG A 56 3.60 17.32 6.97
C ARG A 56 4.22 16.01 7.45
N ARG A 57 4.37 15.89 8.77
CA ARG A 57 4.86 14.68 9.44
C ARG A 57 3.73 13.77 9.93
N GLU A 58 2.50 14.24 9.95
CA GLU A 58 1.36 13.51 10.48
C GLU A 58 1.16 12.17 9.73
N PRO A 59 0.74 11.10 10.43
CA PRO A 59 0.70 9.74 9.89
C PRO A 59 -0.11 9.54 8.62
N ARG A 60 -1.09 10.41 8.35
CA ARG A 60 -1.93 10.32 7.14
C ARG A 60 -1.24 10.86 5.88
N TYR A 61 -0.16 11.63 6.02
CA TYR A 61 0.54 12.16 4.85
C TYR A 61 1.51 11.13 4.29
N VAL A 62 1.28 10.76 3.04
CA VAL A 62 2.16 9.87 2.30
C VAL A 62 3.46 10.59 1.98
N ILE A 63 4.57 9.86 1.95
CA ILE A 63 5.88 10.39 1.57
C ILE A 63 5.81 11.13 0.23
N CYS A 64 6.79 11.99 -0.03
CA CYS A 64 6.95 12.63 -1.32
C CYS A 64 7.47 11.61 -2.36
N THR A 65 6.56 10.99 -3.11
CA THR A 65 6.88 9.92 -4.06
C THR A 65 7.70 10.37 -5.27
N SER A 66 7.85 11.67 -5.48
CA SER A 66 8.75 12.24 -6.49
C SER A 66 10.20 12.38 -5.99
N GLN A 67 10.44 12.23 -4.69
CA GLN A 67 11.79 12.26 -4.11
C GLN A 67 12.40 10.85 -4.11
N SER A 68 13.30 10.57 -5.03
CA SER A 68 13.91 9.24 -5.17
C SER A 68 14.59 8.77 -3.89
N ARG A 69 15.33 9.67 -3.19
CA ARG A 69 16.00 9.33 -1.93
C ARG A 69 15.03 8.96 -0.80
N ALA A 70 13.87 9.61 -0.75
CA ALA A 70 12.83 9.25 0.23
C ALA A 70 12.29 7.83 -0.03
N VAL A 71 12.07 7.51 -1.31
CA VAL A 71 11.60 6.17 -1.71
C VAL A 71 12.67 5.11 -1.48
N GLU A 72 13.94 5.40 -1.76
CA GLU A 72 15.07 4.51 -1.48
C GLU A 72 15.20 4.23 0.02
N TYR A 73 15.16 5.28 0.85
CA TYR A 73 15.18 5.12 2.31
C TYR A 73 14.02 4.27 2.82
N LEU A 74 12.81 4.47 2.29
CA LEU A 74 11.64 3.65 2.61
C LEU A 74 11.88 2.19 2.24
N ILE A 75 12.37 1.91 1.04
CA ILE A 75 12.69 0.55 0.57
C ILE A 75 13.72 -0.12 1.49
N ASP A 76 14.80 0.58 1.83
CA ASP A 76 15.85 0.04 2.70
C ASP A 76 15.32 -0.27 4.11
N SER A 77 14.45 0.59 4.63
CA SER A 77 13.79 0.38 5.93
C SER A 77 12.87 -0.84 5.90
N VAL A 78 12.08 -1.02 4.82
CA VAL A 78 11.24 -2.20 4.61
C VAL A 78 12.09 -3.47 4.48
N LYS A 79 13.19 -3.42 3.71
CA LYS A 79 14.14 -4.55 3.60
C LYS A 79 14.72 -4.92 4.96
N GLY A 80 15.12 -3.93 5.76
CA GLY A 80 15.62 -4.14 7.12
C GLY A 80 14.59 -4.86 8.00
N TYR A 81 13.34 -4.45 7.94
CA TYR A 81 12.24 -5.11 8.65
C TYR A 81 12.04 -6.56 8.19
N LEU A 82 11.99 -6.81 6.89
CA LEU A 82 11.78 -8.15 6.33
C LEU A 82 12.94 -9.11 6.61
N ARG A 83 14.19 -8.61 6.66
CA ARG A 83 15.35 -9.43 7.10
C ARG A 83 15.20 -9.89 8.55
N ALA A 84 14.65 -9.04 9.42
CA ALA A 84 14.36 -9.38 10.79
C ALA A 84 13.16 -10.33 10.95
N HIS A 85 12.31 -10.41 9.92
CA HIS A 85 11.06 -11.18 9.91
C HIS A 85 10.94 -12.11 8.70
N PRO A 86 11.86 -13.08 8.53
CA PRO A 86 11.87 -13.97 7.37
C PRO A 86 10.67 -14.93 7.31
N GLU A 87 9.85 -14.95 8.34
CA GLU A 87 8.60 -15.72 8.38
C GLU A 87 7.44 -15.10 7.62
N ILE A 88 7.56 -13.86 7.14
CA ILE A 88 6.51 -13.17 6.42
C ILE A 88 6.44 -13.73 4.99
N ASP A 89 5.26 -14.18 4.58
CA ASP A 89 4.99 -14.67 3.22
C ASP A 89 4.37 -13.58 2.33
N THR A 90 3.58 -12.68 2.94
CA THR A 90 2.91 -11.57 2.24
C THR A 90 3.16 -10.28 3.01
N PHE A 91 3.66 -9.27 2.31
CA PHE A 91 3.85 -7.95 2.87
C PHE A 91 2.77 -7.00 2.35
N ALA A 92 1.84 -6.66 3.24
CA ALA A 92 0.75 -5.73 2.99
C ALA A 92 1.30 -4.30 2.99
N PHE A 93 1.64 -3.80 1.81
CA PHE A 93 2.18 -2.47 1.61
C PHE A 93 1.05 -1.47 1.32
N TRP A 94 0.34 -1.08 2.38
CA TRP A 94 -0.84 -0.24 2.31
C TRP A 94 -0.55 1.21 2.72
N PRO A 95 -1.10 2.19 2.00
CA PRO A 95 -1.04 3.58 2.45
C PRO A 95 -1.81 3.75 3.77
N PRO A 96 -1.55 4.82 4.52
CA PRO A 96 -2.33 5.10 5.73
C PRO A 96 -3.80 5.24 5.40
N ASP A 97 -4.64 4.84 6.34
CA ASP A 97 -6.08 5.05 6.22
C ASP A 97 -6.41 6.55 6.12
N GLY A 98 -7.26 6.91 5.15
CA GLY A 98 -7.50 8.31 4.80
C GLY A 98 -6.25 9.03 4.26
N ALA A 99 -5.44 8.34 3.44
CA ALA A 99 -4.17 8.81 2.91
C ALA A 99 -4.26 10.19 2.24
N LYS A 100 -3.36 11.09 2.62
CA LYS A 100 -3.16 12.39 2.00
C LYS A 100 -1.87 12.38 1.18
N TRP A 101 -2.03 12.38 -0.13
CA TRP A 101 -0.90 12.32 -1.05
C TRP A 101 -0.21 13.67 -1.21
N CYS A 102 1.10 13.64 -1.39
CA CYS A 102 1.91 14.84 -1.57
C CYS A 102 1.42 15.72 -2.73
N ARG A 103 1.30 17.01 -2.49
CA ARG A 103 0.80 18.03 -3.42
C ARG A 103 1.89 18.94 -3.99
N CYS A 104 3.18 18.61 -3.81
CA CYS A 104 4.24 19.38 -4.49
C CYS A 104 4.12 19.28 -6.02
N GLU A 105 4.68 20.21 -6.74
CA GLU A 105 4.60 20.30 -8.20
C GLU A 105 5.02 18.99 -8.89
N ALA A 106 6.16 18.42 -8.49
CA ALA A 106 6.65 17.17 -9.05
C ALA A 106 5.69 15.98 -8.80
N CYS A 107 5.05 15.90 -7.61
CA CYS A 107 4.05 14.88 -7.34
C CYS A 107 2.73 15.13 -8.09
N ARG A 108 2.33 16.38 -8.30
CA ARG A 108 1.15 16.69 -9.13
C ARG A 108 1.38 16.29 -10.58
N ALA A 109 2.59 16.47 -11.10
CA ALA A 109 2.97 16.05 -12.45
C ALA A 109 2.92 14.53 -12.67
N LEU A 110 3.03 13.72 -11.61
CA LEU A 110 2.88 12.26 -11.69
C LEU A 110 1.44 11.82 -12.02
N GLY A 111 0.45 12.66 -11.73
CA GLY A 111 -0.97 12.40 -12.01
C GLY A 111 -1.83 12.23 -10.76
N SER A 112 -2.88 11.41 -10.86
CA SER A 112 -3.82 11.12 -9.77
C SER A 112 -3.15 10.45 -8.57
N ASP A 113 -3.88 10.32 -7.48
CA ASP A 113 -3.37 9.60 -6.30
C ASP A 113 -3.20 8.10 -6.60
N SER A 114 -4.05 7.50 -7.47
CA SER A 114 -3.84 6.14 -7.98
C SER A 114 -2.52 6.01 -8.76
N GLU A 115 -2.16 6.98 -9.60
CA GLU A 115 -0.89 6.98 -10.34
C GLU A 115 0.32 7.00 -9.40
N LYS A 116 0.26 7.85 -8.37
CA LYS A 116 1.33 7.94 -7.35
C LYS A 116 1.44 6.64 -6.55
N HIS A 117 0.29 6.05 -6.19
CA HIS A 117 0.21 4.79 -5.46
C HIS A 117 0.84 3.64 -6.27
N VAL A 118 0.36 3.40 -7.48
CA VAL A 118 0.86 2.33 -8.35
C VAL A 118 2.36 2.49 -8.62
N ARG A 119 2.83 3.71 -8.89
CA ARG A 119 4.26 3.97 -9.10
C ARG A 119 5.10 3.62 -7.86
N LEU A 120 4.65 3.97 -6.67
CA LEU A 120 5.35 3.65 -5.42
C LEU A 120 5.37 2.15 -5.17
N VAL A 121 4.20 1.49 -5.30
CA VAL A 121 4.07 0.04 -5.10
C VAL A 121 4.98 -0.73 -6.05
N ASN A 122 4.99 -0.38 -7.34
CA ASN A 122 5.85 -1.04 -8.33
C ASN A 122 7.33 -0.93 -7.96
N ARG A 123 7.80 0.25 -7.55
CA ARG A 123 9.21 0.44 -7.14
C ARG A 123 9.58 -0.40 -5.92
N VAL A 124 8.68 -0.44 -4.94
CA VAL A 124 8.90 -1.26 -3.73
C VAL A 124 8.88 -2.74 -4.07
N ALA A 125 7.88 -3.20 -4.82
CA ALA A 125 7.75 -4.62 -5.20
C ALA A 125 8.94 -5.10 -6.03
N GLU A 126 9.43 -4.30 -6.98
CA GLU A 126 10.61 -4.61 -7.78
C GLU A 126 11.86 -4.76 -6.91
N ALA A 127 12.11 -3.79 -6.02
CA ALA A 127 13.25 -3.82 -5.12
C ALA A 127 13.20 -4.98 -4.10
N LEU A 128 12.01 -5.35 -3.64
CA LEU A 128 11.83 -6.47 -2.71
C LEU A 128 12.00 -7.82 -3.42
N ARG A 129 11.54 -7.97 -4.67
CA ARG A 129 11.66 -9.21 -5.43
C ARG A 129 13.12 -9.66 -5.66
N GLU A 130 14.04 -8.72 -5.79
CA GLU A 130 15.46 -9.02 -5.95
C GLU A 130 16.04 -9.75 -4.73
N GLU A 131 15.63 -9.36 -3.55
CA GLU A 131 16.17 -9.90 -2.28
C GLU A 131 15.27 -10.97 -1.67
N PHE A 132 13.95 -10.86 -1.86
CA PHE A 132 12.93 -11.74 -1.27
C PHE A 132 12.05 -12.36 -2.36
N PRO A 133 12.58 -13.27 -3.22
CA PRO A 133 11.85 -13.77 -4.39
C PRO A 133 10.60 -14.59 -4.06
N HIS A 134 10.44 -15.07 -2.81
CA HIS A 134 9.27 -15.79 -2.32
C HIS A 134 8.20 -14.88 -1.71
N LEU A 135 8.56 -13.63 -1.42
CA LEU A 135 7.66 -12.67 -0.78
C LEU A 135 6.62 -12.18 -1.80
N ARG A 136 5.38 -12.15 -1.39
CA ARG A 136 4.31 -11.46 -2.12
C ARG A 136 4.13 -10.06 -1.55
N VAL A 137 4.00 -9.09 -2.44
CA VAL A 137 3.63 -7.71 -2.06
C VAL A 137 2.16 -7.52 -2.36
N GLU A 138 1.45 -6.93 -1.43
CA GLU A 138 0.02 -6.67 -1.54
C GLU A 138 -0.26 -5.17 -1.40
N CYS A 139 -1.16 -4.66 -2.21
CA CYS A 139 -1.65 -3.29 -2.14
C CYS A 139 -3.18 -3.23 -2.19
N LEU A 140 -3.74 -2.07 -1.88
CA LEU A 140 -5.18 -1.87 -1.87
C LEU A 140 -5.70 -1.19 -3.14
N ALA A 141 -6.90 -1.61 -3.56
CA ALA A 141 -7.81 -0.80 -4.36
C ALA A 141 -8.92 -0.28 -3.42
N TYR A 142 -8.76 0.95 -2.93
CA TYR A 142 -9.53 1.49 -1.81
C TYR A 142 -9.64 3.01 -1.86
N GLU A 143 -10.74 3.58 -1.46
CA GLU A 143 -10.97 5.04 -1.36
C GLU A 143 -10.51 5.82 -2.62
N VAL A 144 -9.55 6.73 -2.46
CA VAL A 144 -9.07 7.62 -3.54
C VAL A 144 -8.24 6.89 -4.60
N TYR A 145 -7.84 5.66 -4.37
CA TYR A 145 -7.15 4.76 -5.31
C TYR A 145 -7.96 3.49 -5.60
N LEU A 146 -9.29 3.55 -5.42
CA LEU A 146 -10.21 2.48 -5.80
C LEU A 146 -10.13 2.17 -7.30
N ASP A 147 -10.11 3.21 -8.14
CA ASP A 147 -9.93 3.05 -9.57
C ASP A 147 -8.47 2.76 -9.93
N PRO A 148 -8.20 1.87 -10.90
CA PRO A 148 -6.85 1.60 -11.33
C PRO A 148 -6.18 2.85 -11.95
N ALA A 149 -4.87 2.92 -11.83
CA ALA A 149 -4.07 3.92 -12.53
C ALA A 149 -4.17 3.72 -14.05
N ARG A 150 -4.18 4.81 -14.81
CA ARG A 150 -4.34 4.75 -16.26
C ARG A 150 -3.02 4.85 -17.02
N LYS A 151 -2.03 5.51 -16.44
CA LYS A 151 -0.72 5.75 -17.07
C LYS A 151 0.33 4.73 -16.60
N ASN A 152 0.23 4.28 -15.36
CA ASN A 152 1.15 3.31 -14.77
C ASN A 152 0.40 2.00 -14.53
N VAL A 153 0.82 0.93 -15.20
CA VAL A 153 0.25 -0.40 -14.98
C VAL A 153 0.89 -0.99 -13.72
N LEU A 154 0.06 -1.53 -12.84
CA LEU A 154 0.55 -2.26 -11.67
C LEU A 154 1.22 -3.57 -12.12
N SER A 155 2.37 -3.88 -11.53
CA SER A 155 3.08 -5.14 -11.79
C SER A 155 2.20 -6.34 -11.46
N PRO A 156 2.07 -7.34 -12.35
CA PRO A 156 1.28 -8.54 -12.07
C PRO A 156 1.87 -9.42 -10.94
N ALA A 157 3.09 -9.11 -10.49
CA ALA A 157 3.70 -9.75 -9.32
C ALA A 157 3.16 -9.21 -7.98
N VAL A 158 2.38 -8.10 -8.01
CA VAL A 158 1.71 -7.54 -6.84
C VAL A 158 0.31 -8.13 -6.74
N MET A 159 -0.17 -8.37 -5.54
CA MET A 159 -1.57 -8.72 -5.28
C MET A 159 -2.36 -7.45 -4.99
N VAL A 160 -3.60 -7.40 -5.43
CA VAL A 160 -4.54 -6.30 -5.14
C VAL A 160 -5.63 -6.80 -4.22
N ASP A 161 -5.81 -6.16 -3.08
CA ASP A 161 -7.01 -6.31 -2.27
C ASP A 161 -8.02 -5.23 -2.66
N PHE A 162 -9.10 -5.66 -3.30
CA PHE A 162 -10.20 -4.80 -3.67
C PHE A 162 -11.15 -4.65 -2.50
N CYS A 163 -11.33 -3.43 -2.02
CA CYS A 163 -11.96 -3.09 -0.74
C CYS A 163 -13.25 -2.28 -0.93
N PRO A 164 -14.43 -2.91 -1.13
CA PRO A 164 -15.70 -2.22 -1.28
C PRO A 164 -16.33 -1.87 0.09
N ILE A 165 -15.70 -0.98 0.86
CA ILE A 165 -16.06 -0.67 2.25
C ILE A 165 -17.52 -0.25 2.45
N ASP A 166 -18.10 0.48 1.49
CA ASP A 166 -19.49 0.95 1.58
C ASP A 166 -20.46 0.11 0.75
N GLN A 167 -20.07 -1.12 0.39
CA GLN A 167 -20.94 -2.03 -0.34
C GLN A 167 -22.29 -2.22 0.39
N CYS A 168 -23.38 -2.12 -0.34
CA CYS A 168 -24.70 -2.47 0.18
C CYS A 168 -24.90 -3.99 0.08
N PHE A 169 -25.09 -4.65 1.22
CA PHE A 169 -25.31 -6.10 1.30
C PHE A 169 -26.79 -6.49 1.16
N GLU A 170 -27.71 -5.53 1.08
CA GLU A 170 -29.15 -5.78 0.85
C GLU A 170 -29.46 -6.12 -0.60
N THR A 171 -28.55 -5.82 -1.52
CA THR A 171 -28.67 -6.09 -2.96
C THR A 171 -27.44 -6.82 -3.47
N GLN A 172 -27.52 -7.35 -4.69
CA GLN A 172 -26.38 -8.00 -5.33
C GLN A 172 -25.22 -7.00 -5.53
N VAL A 173 -24.00 -7.51 -5.49
CA VAL A 173 -22.77 -6.69 -5.61
C VAL A 173 -22.69 -5.93 -6.94
N ASP A 174 -23.32 -6.43 -7.99
CA ASP A 174 -23.39 -5.84 -9.33
C ASP A 174 -24.74 -5.19 -9.67
N ASP A 175 -25.61 -5.00 -8.66
CA ASP A 175 -26.90 -4.32 -8.86
C ASP A 175 -26.69 -2.90 -9.36
N ALA A 176 -27.03 -2.70 -10.64
CA ALA A 176 -26.90 -1.41 -11.30
C ALA A 176 -27.85 -0.32 -10.76
N ALA A 177 -28.91 -0.70 -10.07
CA ALA A 177 -29.85 0.23 -9.43
C ALA A 177 -29.27 0.82 -8.13
N ASN A 178 -28.38 0.09 -7.45
CA ASN A 178 -27.71 0.58 -6.25
C ASN A 178 -26.46 1.40 -6.65
N PRO A 179 -26.39 2.71 -6.35
CA PRO A 179 -25.26 3.55 -6.77
C PRO A 179 -23.89 3.11 -6.22
N LYS A 180 -23.85 2.64 -4.96
CA LYS A 180 -22.60 2.16 -4.33
C LYS A 180 -22.12 0.87 -4.98
N ASN A 181 -23.00 -0.12 -5.13
CA ASN A 181 -22.66 -1.40 -5.75
C ASN A 181 -22.26 -1.21 -7.20
N ARG A 182 -22.96 -0.36 -7.95
CA ARG A 182 -22.60 0.01 -9.31
C ARG A 182 -21.21 0.64 -9.42
N MET A 183 -20.84 1.53 -8.48
CA MET A 183 -19.50 2.13 -8.43
C MET A 183 -18.42 1.06 -8.23
N TYR A 184 -18.58 0.19 -7.24
CA TYR A 184 -17.63 -0.89 -6.96
C TYR A 184 -17.54 -1.90 -8.10
N ALA A 185 -18.68 -2.34 -8.65
CA ALA A 185 -18.69 -3.24 -9.79
C ALA A 185 -17.99 -2.64 -11.03
N THR A 186 -18.12 -1.32 -11.24
CA THR A 186 -17.45 -0.63 -12.33
C THR A 186 -15.93 -0.59 -12.10
N ALA A 187 -15.49 -0.19 -10.91
CA ALA A 187 -14.07 -0.16 -10.56
C ALA A 187 -13.43 -1.56 -10.64
N PHE A 188 -14.13 -2.59 -10.16
CA PHE A 188 -13.65 -3.97 -10.24
C PHE A 188 -13.46 -4.46 -11.68
N ARG A 189 -14.42 -4.14 -12.59
CA ARG A 189 -14.27 -4.46 -14.02
C ARG A 189 -13.06 -3.74 -14.62
N GLN A 190 -12.86 -2.46 -14.31
CA GLN A 190 -11.70 -1.70 -14.78
C GLN A 190 -10.37 -2.32 -14.32
N TRP A 191 -10.29 -2.81 -13.06
CA TRP A 191 -9.13 -3.55 -12.58
C TRP A 191 -8.91 -4.84 -13.38
N ARG A 192 -9.95 -5.62 -13.62
CA ARG A 192 -9.85 -6.85 -14.43
C ARG A 192 -9.45 -6.60 -15.88
N ASP A 193 -9.82 -5.45 -16.43
CA ASP A 193 -9.52 -5.10 -17.82
C ASP A 193 -8.07 -4.63 -18.02
N CYS A 194 -7.39 -4.18 -16.95
CA CYS A 194 -6.05 -3.59 -17.05
C CYS A 194 -4.98 -4.25 -16.19
N PHE A 195 -5.33 -5.27 -15.41
CA PHE A 195 -4.42 -5.93 -14.47
C PHE A 195 -4.50 -7.45 -14.58
N ASP A 196 -3.36 -8.07 -14.92
CA ASP A 196 -3.25 -9.53 -15.13
C ASP A 196 -2.82 -10.29 -13.87
N GLY A 197 -2.65 -9.60 -12.74
CA GLY A 197 -2.25 -10.20 -11.47
C GLY A 197 -3.43 -10.71 -10.63
N GLN A 198 -3.14 -11.12 -9.42
CA GLN A 198 -4.14 -11.61 -8.46
C GLN A 198 -4.93 -10.44 -7.86
N ILE A 199 -6.26 -10.53 -7.91
CA ILE A 199 -7.18 -9.62 -7.21
C ILE A 199 -7.93 -10.44 -6.17
N ASN A 200 -7.83 -10.05 -4.91
CA ASN A 200 -8.62 -10.56 -3.80
C ASN A 200 -9.78 -9.60 -3.52
N LEU A 201 -10.84 -10.11 -2.92
CA LEU A 201 -11.94 -9.29 -2.41
C LEU A 201 -11.81 -9.20 -0.89
N TYR A 202 -11.58 -7.99 -0.39
CA TYR A 202 -11.58 -7.70 1.04
C TYR A 202 -12.99 -7.25 1.46
N SER A 203 -13.79 -8.19 1.98
CA SER A 203 -15.20 -7.93 2.35
C SER A 203 -15.33 -7.41 3.77
N TYR A 204 -16.29 -6.50 3.96
CA TYR A 204 -16.68 -5.93 5.24
C TYR A 204 -18.07 -6.47 5.61
N TYR A 205 -18.12 -7.44 6.53
CA TYR A 205 -19.39 -8.05 6.99
C TYR A 205 -19.87 -7.39 8.29
#